data_387d12b6ca31fbf9a8f362e411f50d1d
#
_entry.id   387d12b6ca31fbf9a8f362e411f50d1d
#
_cell.length_a   1.000
_cell.length_b   1.000
_cell.length_c   1.000
_cell.angle_alpha   90.00
_cell.angle_beta   90.00
_cell.angle_gamma   90.00
#
_symmetry.space_group_name_H-M   'P 1'
#
loop_
_entity.id
_entity.type
_entity.pdbx_description
1 polymer ?
#
loop_
_entity_poly.entity_id
_entity_poly.type
_entity_poly.pdbx_seq_one_letter_code
_entity_poly.pdbx_strand_id
1 'polypeptide(L)'
;NLITELLRGAPFNEDYYYNTSVRRREGRLHFEDDWNKYLETQAYVKIGRMGYGLPSQDYNAQPSFVYSTIGALARISFNERKVDSYFHRRYIYNHLPVLYFGTELGSYQTMDMPSYRMYGNLQLLLRHNIDLGMGGELNYLLQAGLIFGKVPYPLLHIFAGNQTHTFDMHRFTLMNTYQYAADQYISLQALWDGRGVLFNLIPGLRYVR
;
A
#
# COMPACT_ATOMS: atom_id res chain seq x y z
N ASN A 1 1.49 -10.35 -1.22
CA ASN A 1 0.50 -9.96 -2.22
C ASN A 1 0.60 -8.45 -2.40
N LEU A 2 1.00 -7.97 -3.60
CA LEU A 2 1.30 -6.57 -3.90
C LEU A 2 0.18 -5.61 -3.46
N ILE A 3 -1.06 -6.04 -3.62
CA ILE A 3 -2.27 -5.26 -3.29
C ILE A 3 -2.36 -5.01 -1.78
N THR A 4 -2.11 -6.04 -1.00
CA THR A 4 -2.15 -5.92 0.46
C THR A 4 -1.03 -5.02 0.97
N GLU A 5 0.10 -4.99 0.29
CA GLU A 5 1.22 -4.10 0.62
C GLU A 5 0.92 -2.65 0.22
N LEU A 6 0.34 -2.43 -0.95
CA LEU A 6 -0.05 -1.08 -1.41
C LEU A 6 -1.13 -0.46 -0.52
N LEU A 7 -2.13 -1.25 -0.11
CA LEU A 7 -3.20 -0.76 0.77
C LEU A 7 -2.79 -0.61 2.23
N ARG A 8 -1.69 -1.25 2.65
CA ARG A 8 -1.17 -1.13 4.01
C ARG A 8 -0.27 0.07 4.26
N GLY A 9 0.12 0.78 3.22
CA GLY A 9 1.21 1.72 3.29
C GLY A 9 2.58 1.00 3.35
N ALA A 10 3.61 1.68 3.82
CA ALA A 10 4.95 1.10 3.91
C ALA A 10 4.95 -0.15 4.79
N PRO A 11 5.50 -1.28 4.33
CA PRO A 11 5.75 -2.41 5.20
C PRO A 11 6.68 -1.93 6.32
N PHE A 12 6.32 -2.29 7.55
CA PHE A 12 7.20 -2.05 8.69
C PHE A 12 8.44 -2.93 8.54
N ASN A 13 9.49 -2.40 7.95
CA ASN A 13 10.75 -3.10 7.83
C ASN A 13 11.48 -2.98 9.16
N GLU A 14 11.66 -4.08 9.86
CA GLU A 14 12.21 -4.14 11.22
C GLU A 14 13.67 -3.68 11.30
N ASP A 15 14.40 -3.57 10.18
CA ASP A 15 15.86 -3.55 10.20
C ASP A 15 16.53 -2.18 10.08
N TYR A 16 15.83 -1.08 9.88
CA TYR A 16 16.50 0.17 9.51
C TYR A 16 16.36 1.37 10.45
N TYR A 17 15.47 1.35 11.45
CA TYR A 17 15.31 2.51 12.36
C TYR A 17 15.16 2.12 13.83
N TYR A 18 16.20 2.36 14.58
CA TYR A 18 16.31 2.07 16.01
C TYR A 18 15.26 2.77 16.89
N ASN A 19 14.59 3.82 16.42
CA ASN A 19 13.67 4.62 17.23
C ASN A 19 12.18 4.52 16.86
N THR A 20 11.83 3.88 15.74
CA THR A 20 10.44 3.83 15.24
C THR A 20 9.98 2.42 14.88
N SER A 21 10.71 1.39 15.28
CA SER A 21 10.33 0.02 14.99
C SER A 21 9.06 -0.36 15.76
N VAL A 22 8.06 -0.86 15.05
CA VAL A 22 6.84 -1.40 15.62
C VAL A 22 6.89 -2.92 15.59
N ARG A 23 6.88 -3.55 16.75
CA ARG A 23 6.78 -5.00 16.85
C ARG A 23 5.33 -5.42 16.68
N ARG A 24 5.05 -6.23 15.68
CA ARG A 24 3.73 -6.73 15.35
C ARG A 24 3.67 -8.25 15.49
N ARG A 25 2.66 -8.75 16.20
CA ARG A 25 2.28 -10.16 16.22
C ARG A 25 0.83 -10.23 15.77
N GLU A 26 0.55 -10.93 14.68
CA GLU A 26 -0.78 -10.98 14.08
C GLU A 26 -1.12 -12.39 13.63
N GLY A 27 -2.33 -12.83 13.97
CA GLY A 27 -3.02 -13.93 13.30
C GLY A 27 -4.00 -13.38 12.27
N ARG A 28 -3.98 -13.94 11.07
CA ARG A 28 -4.86 -13.53 9.97
C ARG A 28 -5.51 -14.73 9.33
N LEU A 29 -6.84 -14.65 9.18
CA LEU A 29 -7.61 -15.54 8.32
C LEU A 29 -8.12 -14.73 7.14
N HIS A 30 -8.00 -15.26 5.94
CA HIS A 30 -8.51 -14.59 4.74
C HIS A 30 -9.22 -15.59 3.84
N PHE A 31 -10.24 -15.13 3.19
CA PHE A 31 -10.99 -15.81 2.14
C PHE A 31 -10.90 -14.95 0.89
N GLU A 32 -10.60 -15.57 -0.25
CA GLU A 32 -10.47 -14.92 -1.54
C GLU A 32 -11.31 -15.67 -2.55
N ASP A 33 -12.10 -14.94 -3.34
CA ASP A 33 -12.97 -15.51 -4.37
C ASP A 33 -12.99 -14.64 -5.62
N ASP A 34 -13.03 -15.31 -6.78
CA ASP A 34 -13.18 -14.73 -8.10
C ASP A 34 -14.60 -14.92 -8.58
N TRP A 35 -15.43 -13.92 -8.44
CA TRP A 35 -16.83 -14.00 -8.88
C TRP A 35 -16.95 -14.10 -10.40
N ASN A 36 -16.08 -13.41 -11.10
CA ASN A 36 -16.02 -13.44 -12.56
C ASN A 36 -14.65 -12.90 -13.03
N LYS A 37 -14.45 -12.81 -14.37
CA LYS A 37 -13.21 -12.29 -14.95
C LYS A 37 -12.91 -10.83 -14.62
N TYR A 38 -13.88 -10.08 -14.07
CA TYR A 38 -13.74 -8.64 -13.78
C TYR A 38 -13.64 -8.34 -12.28
N LEU A 39 -14.24 -9.16 -11.42
CA LEU A 39 -14.38 -8.90 -9.99
C LEU A 39 -13.73 -10.00 -9.17
N GLU A 40 -12.79 -9.60 -8.36
CA GLU A 40 -12.16 -10.41 -7.30
C GLU A 40 -12.48 -9.76 -5.96
N THR A 41 -12.81 -10.58 -4.98
CA THR A 41 -13.04 -10.11 -3.62
C THR A 41 -12.22 -10.89 -2.62
N GLN A 42 -11.78 -10.20 -1.59
CA GLN A 42 -11.09 -10.81 -0.46
C GLN A 42 -11.74 -10.31 0.83
N ALA A 43 -12.12 -11.22 1.70
CA ALA A 43 -12.54 -10.92 3.06
C ALA A 43 -11.50 -11.45 4.05
N TYR A 44 -11.26 -10.76 5.15
CA TYR A 44 -10.29 -11.19 6.13
C TYR A 44 -10.62 -10.72 7.54
N VAL A 45 -10.13 -11.48 8.50
CA VAL A 45 -10.13 -11.13 9.90
C VAL A 45 -8.70 -11.14 10.41
N LYS A 46 -8.31 -10.12 11.15
CA LYS A 46 -7.00 -9.98 11.78
C LYS A 46 -7.19 -9.78 13.29
N ILE A 47 -6.38 -10.47 14.05
CA ILE A 47 -6.27 -10.25 15.49
C ILE A 47 -4.79 -10.17 15.83
N GLY A 48 -4.38 -9.14 16.53
CA GLY A 48 -2.98 -8.97 16.80
C GLY A 48 -2.67 -8.03 17.95
N ARG A 49 -1.39 -7.99 18.26
CA ARG A 49 -0.81 -7.06 19.22
C ARG A 49 0.29 -6.27 18.54
N MET A 50 0.25 -4.97 18.72
CA MET A 50 1.32 -4.05 18.31
C MET A 50 1.96 -3.42 19.56
N GLY A 51 3.26 -3.25 19.50
CA GLY A 51 4.02 -2.55 20.52
C GLY A 51 5.23 -1.88 19.90
N TYR A 52 5.74 -0.85 20.54
CA TYR A 52 6.97 -0.19 20.10
C TYR A 52 8.16 -1.08 20.44
N GLY A 53 9.06 -1.28 19.47
CA GLY A 53 9.99 -2.41 19.46
C GLY A 53 11.21 -2.31 20.36
N LEU A 54 11.61 -1.10 20.82
CA LEU A 54 12.78 -0.94 21.68
C LEU A 54 12.48 0.02 22.82
N PRO A 55 12.83 -0.34 24.06
CA PRO A 55 12.91 0.61 25.14
C PRO A 55 14.17 1.46 24.89
N SER A 56 14.10 2.52 24.11
CA SER A 56 15.06 3.60 24.26
C SER A 56 14.73 4.26 25.60
N GLN A 57 15.73 4.33 26.45
CA GLN A 57 15.57 4.73 27.86
C GLN A 57 15.01 6.15 28.07
N ASP A 58 14.77 6.92 27.00
CA ASP A 58 14.42 8.34 27.06
C ASP A 58 13.11 8.74 26.40
N TYR A 59 12.37 7.81 25.79
CA TYR A 59 11.05 8.14 25.23
C TYR A 59 9.96 7.38 26.00
N ASN A 60 8.93 8.11 26.45
CA ASN A 60 7.68 7.56 26.96
C ASN A 60 7.23 6.44 26.04
N ALA A 61 7.55 5.20 26.38
CA ALA A 61 7.21 4.02 25.61
C ALA A 61 5.70 4.03 25.42
N GLN A 62 5.25 4.32 24.19
CA GLN A 62 3.82 4.28 23.95
C GLN A 62 3.33 2.87 24.23
N PRO A 63 2.20 2.75 24.94
CA PRO A 63 1.75 1.46 25.42
C PRO A 63 1.42 0.54 24.25
N SER A 64 1.77 -0.72 24.38
CA SER A 64 1.33 -1.73 23.43
C SER A 64 -0.20 -1.83 23.44
N PHE A 65 -0.78 -2.12 22.29
CA PHE A 65 -2.21 -2.29 22.14
C PHE A 65 -2.56 -3.59 21.42
N VAL A 66 -3.70 -4.13 21.76
CA VAL A 66 -4.32 -5.27 21.08
C VAL A 66 -5.36 -4.73 20.10
N TYR A 67 -5.45 -5.31 18.93
CA TYR A 67 -6.42 -4.92 17.94
C TYR A 67 -7.07 -6.12 17.27
N SER A 68 -8.31 -5.93 16.86
CA SER A 68 -9.04 -6.85 15.99
C SER A 68 -9.63 -6.07 14.83
N THR A 69 -9.58 -6.65 13.65
CA THR A 69 -10.04 -6.00 12.42
C THR A 69 -10.72 -7.01 11.52
N ILE A 70 -11.87 -6.66 11.01
CA ILE A 70 -12.51 -7.32 9.89
C ILE A 70 -12.43 -6.40 8.68
N GLY A 71 -12.09 -6.94 7.54
CA GLY A 71 -11.94 -6.16 6.32
C GLY A 71 -12.37 -6.91 5.08
N ALA A 72 -12.70 -6.14 4.07
CA ALA A 72 -13.00 -6.61 2.74
C ALA A 72 -12.24 -5.78 1.71
N LEU A 73 -11.87 -6.42 0.64
CA LEU A 73 -11.20 -5.83 -0.51
C LEU A 73 -11.88 -6.30 -1.77
N ALA A 74 -12.19 -5.38 -2.66
CA ALA A 74 -12.67 -5.67 -4.00
C ALA A 74 -11.66 -5.15 -5.03
N ARG A 75 -11.36 -5.97 -6.04
CA ARG A 75 -10.56 -5.60 -7.19
C ARG A 75 -11.42 -5.72 -8.43
N ILE A 76 -11.51 -4.64 -9.17
CA ILE A 76 -12.24 -4.57 -10.44
C ILE A 76 -11.22 -4.34 -11.55
N SER A 77 -11.15 -5.28 -12.49
CA SER A 77 -10.25 -5.21 -13.64
C SER A 77 -11.01 -5.52 -14.92
N PHE A 78 -10.76 -4.73 -15.97
CA PHE A 78 -11.42 -4.92 -17.24
C PHE A 78 -10.50 -5.68 -18.19
N ASN A 79 -10.99 -6.81 -18.73
CA ASN A 79 -10.36 -7.59 -19.80
C ASN A 79 -8.89 -8.00 -19.53
N GLU A 80 -8.54 -8.25 -18.28
CA GLU A 80 -7.21 -8.70 -17.88
C GLU A 80 -7.07 -10.21 -18.11
N ARG A 81 -5.94 -10.63 -18.64
CA ARG A 81 -5.62 -12.06 -18.77
C ARG A 81 -4.95 -12.54 -17.48
N LYS A 82 -5.54 -13.58 -16.89
CA LYS A 82 -5.01 -14.25 -15.71
C LYS A 82 -4.32 -15.53 -16.15
N VAL A 83 -3.14 -15.77 -15.64
CA VAL A 83 -2.42 -17.03 -15.80
C VAL A 83 -2.27 -17.66 -14.44
N ASP A 84 -3.01 -18.73 -14.21
CA ASP A 84 -2.94 -19.49 -12.97
C ASP A 84 -1.75 -20.44 -13.03
N SER A 85 -0.83 -20.32 -12.08
CA SER A 85 0.23 -21.27 -11.80
C SER A 85 -0.06 -21.93 -10.46
N TYR A 86 0.55 -23.09 -10.18
CA TYR A 86 0.29 -23.90 -8.99
C TYR A 86 0.31 -23.14 -7.66
N PHE A 87 1.12 -22.09 -7.56
CA PHE A 87 1.28 -21.33 -6.31
C PHE A 87 1.04 -19.83 -6.45
N HIS A 88 0.96 -19.31 -7.67
CA HIS A 88 0.85 -17.87 -7.90
C HIS A 88 -0.01 -17.61 -9.12
N ARG A 89 -0.96 -16.69 -8.97
CA ARG A 89 -1.67 -16.09 -10.07
C ARG A 89 -0.87 -14.91 -10.60
N ARG A 90 -0.59 -14.92 -11.91
CA ARG A 90 0.02 -13.80 -12.62
C ARG A 90 -1.02 -13.09 -13.45
N TYR A 91 -1.06 -11.78 -13.33
CA TYR A 91 -1.86 -10.93 -14.17
C TYR A 91 -0.99 -10.45 -15.33
N ILE A 92 -1.44 -10.72 -16.57
CA ILE A 92 -0.81 -10.13 -17.74
C ILE A 92 -1.39 -8.73 -17.86
N TYR A 93 -0.51 -7.76 -17.69
CA TYR A 93 -0.87 -6.37 -17.64
C TYR A 93 -1.67 -5.94 -18.88
N ASN A 94 -2.74 -5.21 -18.66
CA ASN A 94 -3.61 -4.64 -19.66
C ASN A 94 -3.54 -3.10 -19.58
N HIS A 95 -3.69 -2.41 -20.71
CA HIS A 95 -3.77 -0.94 -20.76
C HIS A 95 -5.06 -0.36 -20.15
N LEU A 96 -5.92 -1.18 -19.58
CA LEU A 96 -7.15 -0.75 -18.96
C LEU A 96 -6.95 -0.50 -17.45
N PRO A 97 -7.73 0.44 -16.88
CA PRO A 97 -7.61 0.76 -15.46
C PRO A 97 -8.01 -0.42 -14.57
N VAL A 98 -7.32 -0.56 -13.46
CA VAL A 98 -7.65 -1.50 -12.39
C VAL A 98 -7.98 -0.70 -11.14
N LEU A 99 -9.17 -0.95 -10.60
CA LEU A 99 -9.67 -0.28 -9.41
C LEU A 99 -9.65 -1.25 -8.23
N TYR A 100 -9.16 -0.77 -7.09
CA TYR A 100 -9.20 -1.48 -5.82
C TYR A 100 -9.97 -0.66 -4.81
N PHE A 101 -10.89 -1.30 -4.12
CA PHE A 101 -11.64 -0.73 -3.03
C PHE A 101 -11.44 -1.59 -1.78
N GLY A 102 -10.99 -0.98 -0.70
CA GLY A 102 -10.75 -1.63 0.58
C GLY A 102 -11.57 -0.98 1.68
N THR A 103 -12.13 -1.80 2.56
CA THR A 103 -12.78 -1.34 3.78
C THR A 103 -12.33 -2.21 4.95
N GLU A 104 -12.10 -1.57 6.09
CA GLU A 104 -11.78 -2.23 7.35
C GLU A 104 -12.61 -1.62 8.48
N LEU A 105 -13.13 -2.48 9.33
CA LEU A 105 -13.72 -2.10 10.62
C LEU A 105 -12.92 -2.78 11.71
N GLY A 106 -12.47 -2.04 12.68
CA GLY A 106 -11.60 -2.56 13.72
C GLY A 106 -11.90 -1.99 15.09
N SER A 107 -11.39 -2.67 16.07
CA SER A 107 -11.33 -2.21 17.45
C SER A 107 -9.92 -2.39 17.99
N TYR A 108 -9.52 -1.49 18.86
CA TYR A 108 -8.26 -1.63 19.57
C TYR A 108 -8.42 -1.25 21.04
N GLN A 109 -7.56 -1.82 21.87
CA GLN A 109 -7.47 -1.55 23.29
C GLN A 109 -6.02 -1.34 23.68
N THR A 110 -5.73 -0.19 24.27
CA THR A 110 -4.41 0.13 24.80
C THR A 110 -4.28 -0.42 26.23
N MET A 111 -3.10 -0.86 26.63
CA MET A 111 -2.90 -1.41 27.99
C MET A 111 -3.20 -0.41 29.10
N ASP A 112 -3.05 0.88 28.84
CA ASP A 112 -3.32 1.94 29.83
C ASP A 112 -4.79 2.33 29.92
N MET A 113 -5.61 1.93 28.93
CA MET A 113 -7.04 2.23 28.88
C MET A 113 -7.84 0.95 28.69
N PRO A 114 -8.66 0.55 29.65
CA PRO A 114 -9.43 -0.69 29.56
C PRO A 114 -10.57 -0.64 28.55
N SER A 115 -10.85 0.52 27.94
CA SER A 115 -11.97 0.69 27.00
C SER A 115 -11.54 0.38 25.58
N TYR A 116 -12.36 -0.41 24.86
CA TYR A 116 -12.22 -0.61 23.42
C TYR A 116 -12.61 0.65 22.65
N ARG A 117 -11.79 1.00 21.68
CA ARG A 117 -12.10 2.06 20.71
C ARG A 117 -12.27 1.46 19.33
N MET A 118 -13.32 1.90 18.66
CA MET A 118 -13.62 1.44 17.30
C MET A 118 -13.05 2.43 16.26
N TYR A 119 -12.69 1.90 15.12
CA TYR A 119 -12.27 2.68 13.96
C TYR A 119 -12.74 2.03 12.66
N GLY A 120 -12.85 2.82 11.62
CA GLY A 120 -13.12 2.38 10.27
C GLY A 120 -12.06 2.92 9.32
N ASN A 121 -11.74 2.16 8.27
CA ASN A 121 -10.79 2.56 7.25
C ASN A 121 -11.39 2.27 5.87
N LEU A 122 -11.42 3.28 5.00
CA LEU A 122 -11.82 3.17 3.61
C LEU A 122 -10.63 3.54 2.74
N GLN A 123 -10.39 2.74 1.70
CA GLN A 123 -9.27 2.96 0.80
C GLN A 123 -9.71 2.72 -0.64
N LEU A 124 -9.25 3.59 -1.51
CA LEU A 124 -9.44 3.51 -2.95
C LEU A 124 -8.07 3.58 -3.61
N LEU A 125 -7.83 2.70 -4.58
CA LEU A 125 -6.62 2.73 -5.38
C LEU A 125 -7.00 2.50 -6.84
N LEU A 126 -6.55 3.40 -7.70
CA LEU A 126 -6.69 3.30 -9.15
C LEU A 126 -5.30 3.20 -9.76
N ARG A 127 -5.08 2.13 -10.49
CA ARG A 127 -3.86 1.91 -11.28
C ARG A 127 -4.23 1.90 -12.75
N HIS A 128 -3.50 2.68 -13.54
CA HIS A 128 -3.70 2.70 -14.99
C HIS A 128 -2.38 2.92 -15.71
N ASN A 129 -2.27 2.31 -16.87
CA ASN A 129 -1.17 2.51 -17.81
C ASN A 129 -1.75 3.00 -19.14
N ILE A 130 -1.26 4.12 -19.62
CA ILE A 130 -1.65 4.72 -20.89
C ILE A 130 -0.49 4.60 -21.85
N ASP A 131 -0.69 3.89 -22.95
CA ASP A 131 0.25 3.88 -24.08
C ASP A 131 0.01 5.14 -24.92
N LEU A 132 1.00 6.01 -24.95
CA LEU A 132 1.01 7.24 -25.75
C LEU A 132 1.60 7.01 -27.15
N GLY A 133 1.76 5.76 -27.57
CA GLY A 133 2.34 5.38 -28.83
C GLY A 133 3.79 5.89 -28.98
N MET A 134 4.03 6.79 -29.93
CA MET A 134 5.36 7.40 -30.11
C MET A 134 5.81 8.25 -28.91
N GLY A 135 4.88 8.70 -28.06
CA GLY A 135 5.17 9.47 -26.85
C GLY A 135 5.60 8.63 -25.65
N GLY A 136 5.64 7.31 -25.80
CA GLY A 136 6.03 6.40 -24.72
C GLY A 136 4.85 5.89 -23.90
N GLU A 137 5.04 5.69 -22.62
CA GLU A 137 4.08 5.07 -21.72
C GLU A 137 3.96 5.88 -20.43
N LEU A 138 2.73 6.15 -20.02
CA LEU A 138 2.43 6.83 -18.75
C LEU A 138 1.76 5.85 -17.78
N ASN A 139 2.45 5.53 -16.72
CA ASN A 139 1.94 4.74 -15.61
C ASN A 139 1.55 5.67 -14.47
N TYR A 140 0.33 5.57 -13.96
CA TYR A 140 -0.06 6.32 -12.77
C TYR A 140 -0.81 5.46 -11.77
N LEU A 141 -0.65 5.85 -10.51
CA LEU A 141 -1.26 5.26 -9.34
C LEU A 141 -1.90 6.38 -8.52
N LEU A 142 -3.21 6.37 -8.43
CA LEU A 142 -3.98 7.29 -7.59
C LEU A 142 -4.47 6.52 -6.36
N GLN A 143 -4.17 7.02 -5.18
CA GLN A 143 -4.63 6.45 -3.91
C GLN A 143 -5.40 7.50 -3.13
N ALA A 144 -6.49 7.09 -2.50
CA ALA A 144 -7.23 7.89 -1.54
C ALA A 144 -7.62 7.03 -0.35
N GLY A 145 -7.62 7.60 0.83
CA GLY A 145 -8.02 6.88 2.03
C GLY A 145 -8.57 7.79 3.10
N LEU A 146 -9.40 7.20 3.93
CA LEU A 146 -10.08 7.87 5.04
C LEU A 146 -10.20 6.91 6.22
N ILE A 147 -9.66 7.32 7.36
CA ILE A 147 -9.76 6.60 8.62
C ILE A 147 -10.70 7.35 9.55
N PHE A 148 -11.75 6.67 9.97
CA PHE A 148 -12.72 7.20 10.94
C PHE A 148 -12.35 6.75 12.35
N GLY A 149 -12.47 7.67 13.30
CA GLY A 149 -12.16 7.41 14.70
C GLY A 149 -10.72 7.81 15.04
N LYS A 150 -10.45 7.88 16.34
CA LYS A 150 -9.10 8.16 16.83
C LYS A 150 -8.32 6.86 16.86
N VAL A 151 -7.21 6.81 16.15
CA VAL A 151 -6.34 5.62 16.09
C VAL A 151 -4.93 5.95 16.55
N PRO A 152 -4.20 5.01 17.14
CA PRO A 152 -2.79 5.20 17.42
C PRO A 152 -1.97 5.22 16.13
N TYR A 153 -0.80 5.87 16.19
CA TYR A 153 0.09 6.08 15.04
C TYR A 153 0.30 4.85 14.15
N PRO A 154 0.52 3.62 14.67
CA PRO A 154 0.74 2.45 13.83
C PRO A 154 -0.49 1.97 13.03
N LEU A 155 -1.68 2.49 13.33
CA LEU A 155 -2.91 2.21 12.58
C LEU A 155 -3.25 3.30 11.55
N LEU A 156 -2.53 4.43 11.55
CA LEU A 156 -2.64 5.44 10.51
C LEU A 156 -2.08 4.92 9.19
N HIS A 157 -2.46 5.55 8.09
CA HIS A 157 -1.82 5.33 6.80
C HIS A 157 -0.45 5.98 6.79
N ILE A 158 0.59 5.18 6.59
CA ILE A 158 1.98 5.64 6.54
C ILE A 158 2.43 5.57 5.08
N PHE A 159 2.83 6.71 4.54
CA PHE A 159 3.32 6.78 3.17
C PHE A 159 4.66 6.05 3.03
N ALA A 160 4.77 5.24 1.98
CA ALA A 160 5.99 4.51 1.69
C ALA A 160 7.06 5.45 1.12
N GLY A 161 8.06 5.76 1.92
CA GLY A 161 9.28 6.44 1.46
C GLY A 161 10.26 5.47 0.81
N ASN A 162 11.11 5.98 -0.08
CA ASN A 162 12.18 5.20 -0.69
C ASN A 162 13.54 5.78 -0.26
N GLN A 163 14.27 5.00 0.53
CA GLN A 163 15.62 5.35 0.98
C GLN A 163 16.69 4.50 0.30
N THR A 164 16.27 3.65 -0.65
CA THR A 164 17.20 2.83 -1.43
C THR A 164 17.61 3.55 -2.71
N HIS A 165 18.75 3.16 -3.28
CA HIS A 165 19.20 3.66 -4.59
C HIS A 165 18.37 3.09 -5.75
N THR A 166 17.51 2.12 -5.48
CA THR A 166 16.67 1.49 -6.49
C THR A 166 15.36 2.26 -6.62
N PHE A 167 15.01 2.63 -7.84
CA PHE A 167 13.73 3.26 -8.12
C PHE A 167 12.58 2.26 -7.91
N ASP A 168 11.57 2.68 -7.15
CA ASP A 168 10.32 1.96 -6.98
C ASP A 168 9.16 2.93 -7.24
N MET A 169 8.34 2.63 -8.24
CA MET A 169 7.18 3.44 -8.61
C MET A 169 6.13 3.54 -7.49
N HIS A 170 6.10 2.57 -6.57
CA HIS A 170 5.10 2.51 -5.50
C HIS A 170 5.55 3.25 -4.23
N ARG A 171 6.72 3.89 -4.27
CA ARG A 171 7.31 4.60 -3.15
C ARG A 171 7.65 6.03 -3.53
N PHE A 172 7.49 6.93 -2.60
CA PHE A 172 7.89 8.32 -2.80
C PHE A 172 9.41 8.44 -2.70
N THR A 173 10.04 8.72 -3.83
CA THR A 173 11.48 9.01 -3.91
C THR A 173 11.78 10.25 -3.11
N LEU A 174 12.75 10.45 -2.38
CA LEU A 174 13.09 11.62 -1.56
C LEU A 174 12.29 11.75 -0.25
N MET A 175 11.40 10.84 0.07
CA MET A 175 10.69 10.82 1.33
C MET A 175 11.28 9.77 2.26
N ASN A 176 11.50 10.13 3.52
CA ASN A 176 11.94 9.18 4.52
C ASN A 176 10.80 8.24 4.91
N THR A 177 11.14 7.00 5.23
CA THR A 177 10.18 6.04 5.77
C THR A 177 9.63 6.60 7.09
N TYR A 178 8.31 6.50 7.31
CA TYR A 178 7.60 7.02 8.48
C TYR A 178 7.61 8.55 8.66
N GLN A 179 7.98 9.29 7.64
CA GLN A 179 8.00 10.75 7.73
C GLN A 179 6.60 11.35 7.83
N TYR A 180 5.65 10.76 7.11
CA TYR A 180 4.25 11.22 7.10
C TYR A 180 3.29 10.09 7.39
N ALA A 181 2.34 10.37 8.25
CA ALA A 181 1.20 9.52 8.55
C ALA A 181 -0.08 10.36 8.49
N ALA A 182 -1.15 9.82 7.94
CA ALA A 182 -2.40 10.53 7.75
C ALA A 182 -3.61 9.64 8.05
N ASP A 183 -4.66 10.24 8.56
CA ASP A 183 -6.00 9.66 8.69
C ASP A 183 -6.85 9.92 7.44
N GLN A 184 -6.53 10.97 6.67
CA GLN A 184 -7.16 11.30 5.39
C GLN A 184 -6.08 11.67 4.40
N TYR A 185 -6.11 11.06 3.21
CA TYR A 185 -5.10 11.32 2.20
C TYR A 185 -5.60 11.12 0.78
N ILE A 186 -4.98 11.84 -0.12
CA ILE A 186 -4.99 11.59 -1.55
C ILE A 186 -3.55 11.65 -2.02
N SER A 187 -3.10 10.65 -2.77
CA SER A 187 -1.76 10.62 -3.35
C SER A 187 -1.81 10.22 -4.82
N LEU A 188 -0.99 10.86 -5.63
CA LEU A 188 -0.80 10.55 -7.04
C LEU A 188 0.68 10.29 -7.29
N GLN A 189 0.98 9.14 -7.85
CA GLN A 189 2.29 8.79 -8.37
C GLN A 189 2.17 8.58 -9.87
N ALA A 190 3.05 9.21 -10.64
CA ALA A 190 3.06 9.10 -12.09
C ALA A 190 4.48 8.86 -12.58
N LEU A 191 4.63 7.92 -13.47
CA LEU A 191 5.87 7.59 -14.15
C LEU A 191 5.66 7.65 -15.66
N TRP A 192 6.38 8.54 -16.30
CA TRP A 192 6.41 8.59 -17.76
C TRP A 192 7.71 7.96 -18.28
N ASP A 193 7.56 6.92 -19.09
CA ASP A 193 8.64 6.31 -19.84
C ASP A 193 8.55 6.76 -21.30
N GLY A 194 9.40 7.69 -21.68
CA GLY A 194 9.42 8.27 -23.03
C GLY A 194 9.98 7.35 -24.12
N ARG A 195 10.41 6.12 -23.81
CA ARG A 195 10.98 5.15 -24.77
C ARG A 195 11.99 5.77 -25.74
N GLY A 196 12.77 6.76 -25.26
CA GLY A 196 13.80 7.44 -26.05
C GLY A 196 13.31 8.62 -26.89
N VAL A 197 12.09 9.10 -26.73
CA VAL A 197 11.55 10.28 -27.45
C VAL A 197 12.48 11.48 -27.31
N LEU A 198 12.97 11.78 -26.11
CA LEU A 198 13.88 12.90 -25.87
C LEU A 198 15.21 12.72 -26.62
N PHE A 199 15.75 11.51 -26.66
CA PHE A 199 17.00 11.23 -27.37
C PHE A 199 16.83 11.28 -28.89
N ASN A 200 15.65 10.94 -29.40
CA ASN A 200 15.35 11.03 -30.84
C ASN A 200 15.17 12.48 -31.33
N LEU A 201 14.82 13.41 -30.43
CA LEU A 201 14.69 14.84 -30.74
C LEU A 201 16.03 15.55 -30.89
N ILE A 202 17.11 15.02 -30.34
CA ILE A 202 18.45 15.65 -30.37
C ILE A 202 19.27 14.97 -31.45
N PRO A 203 19.62 15.71 -32.57
CA PRO A 203 20.45 15.17 -33.62
C PRO A 203 21.83 14.81 -33.10
N GLY A 204 22.26 13.71 -32.96
CA GLY A 204 23.53 13.26 -32.39
C GLY A 204 23.37 12.28 -31.22
N LEU A 205 22.33 12.42 -30.37
CA LEU A 205 22.00 11.42 -29.38
C LEU A 205 21.19 10.25 -29.93
N ARG A 206 20.63 10.39 -31.13
CA ARG A 206 19.89 9.36 -31.85
C ARG A 206 20.69 8.06 -32.07
N TYR A 207 22.02 8.14 -32.09
CA TYR A 207 22.91 6.99 -32.31
C TYR A 207 23.45 6.36 -31.02
N VAL A 208 23.13 6.94 -29.87
CA VAL A 208 23.51 6.41 -28.55
C VAL A 208 22.32 5.60 -28.04
N ARG A 209 22.25 4.34 -28.43
CA ARG A 209 21.26 3.37 -27.94
C ARG A 209 21.95 2.23 -27.24
#